data_2a9785852cde9e0e5e0d28f380c4a173
#
_entry.id   2a9785852cde9e0e5e0d28f380c4a173
#
_cell.length_a   1.000
_cell.length_b   1.000
_cell.length_c   1.000
_cell.angle_alpha   90.00
_cell.angle_beta   90.00
_cell.angle_gamma   90.00
#
_symmetry.space_group_name_H-M   'P 1'
#
loop_
_entity.id
_entity.type
_entity.pdbx_description
1 polymer ?
#
loop_
_entity_poly.entity_id
_entity_poly.type
_entity_poly.pdbx_seq_one_letter_code
_entity_poly.pdbx_strand_id
1 'polypeptide(L)'
;MLSVPFPVITLLSLLLLMATIYSGKQRNNGTLHFLSACIVLISINTIRWEYDSEILRNVQSVFAMLLPAIAWHSFVPLSEERRKHDLLILLVPAIVSLVIRLVWAPATDFILSMLYFSYGFALLRKAVISGKPIRLNTLGAIAQHPTLTFFAGGFLCLSALTDVLIATDFGISGGKHATSIILITQLALLPIVGTIIFGFLNSSQRFEPVIGQKTDKIDDQAPAADMTELYMMLEKQVHETELYLNPDLTLALLARKTGIPARNFSAAVNSVKQCNVSQWINGFRVERAKELLLNTSLPVTHIMLECGFMTKSNFNREFQRLSGLSPSLFRQQARDNSVQNSEKV
;
A
#
# COMPACT_ATOMS: atom_id res chain seq x y z
N MET A 1 41.54 10.53 -8.01
CA MET A 1 40.38 11.21 -7.40
C MET A 1 39.27 10.19 -7.29
N LEU A 2 38.84 9.87 -6.06
CA LEU A 2 37.65 9.01 -5.87
C LEU A 2 36.42 9.80 -6.32
N SER A 3 35.97 9.61 -7.55
CA SER A 3 34.68 10.11 -8.01
C SER A 3 33.61 9.11 -7.56
N VAL A 4 32.89 9.44 -6.50
CA VAL A 4 31.72 8.63 -6.10
C VAL A 4 30.71 8.73 -7.22
N PRO A 5 30.30 7.63 -7.87
CA PRO A 5 29.33 7.67 -8.94
C PRO A 5 27.97 8.15 -8.35
N PHE A 6 27.34 9.13 -9.00
CA PHE A 6 26.05 9.70 -8.57
C PHE A 6 24.94 8.66 -8.28
N PRO A 7 24.86 7.50 -8.99
CA PRO A 7 23.91 6.45 -8.66
C PRO A 7 24.03 5.88 -7.26
N VAL A 8 25.19 5.99 -6.59
CA VAL A 8 25.38 5.53 -5.20
C VAL A 8 24.51 6.29 -4.22
N ILE A 9 24.33 7.61 -4.43
CA ILE A 9 23.51 8.45 -3.54
C ILE A 9 22.04 8.05 -3.62
N THR A 10 21.55 7.83 -4.85
CA THR A 10 20.17 7.34 -5.07
C THR A 10 20.00 5.93 -4.54
N LEU A 11 20.98 5.05 -4.68
CA LEU A 11 20.97 3.70 -4.12
C LEU A 11 20.83 3.74 -2.58
N LEU A 12 21.66 4.54 -1.91
CA LEU A 12 21.60 4.70 -0.45
C LEU A 12 20.25 5.27 0.01
N SER A 13 19.70 6.25 -0.70
CA SER A 13 18.39 6.83 -0.37
C SER A 13 17.26 5.81 -0.53
N LEU A 14 17.29 4.95 -1.55
CA LEU A 14 16.30 3.89 -1.72
C LEU A 14 16.45 2.76 -0.69
N LEU A 15 17.69 2.42 -0.30
CA LEU A 15 17.94 1.46 0.78
C LEU A 15 17.40 1.99 2.10
N LEU A 16 17.60 3.26 2.40
CA LEU A 16 17.04 3.91 3.59
C LEU A 16 15.51 3.91 3.56
N LEU A 17 14.91 4.23 2.40
CA LEU A 17 13.46 4.17 2.22
C LEU A 17 12.94 2.74 2.41
N MET A 18 13.62 1.74 1.86
CA MET A 18 13.24 0.34 2.04
C MET A 18 13.32 -0.08 3.52
N ALA A 19 14.38 0.32 4.23
CA ALA A 19 14.54 0.04 5.66
C ALA A 19 13.44 0.69 6.50
N THR A 20 13.05 1.95 6.20
CA THR A 20 11.97 2.64 6.91
C THR A 20 10.60 1.96 6.69
N ILE A 21 10.30 1.53 5.47
CA ILE A 21 9.06 0.81 5.15
C ILE A 21 9.06 -0.60 5.76
N TYR A 22 10.21 -1.28 5.78
CA TYR A 22 10.35 -2.62 6.36
C TYR A 22 10.17 -2.61 7.88
N SER A 23 10.73 -1.60 8.57
CA SER A 23 10.61 -1.41 10.02
C SER A 23 9.24 -0.86 10.43
N GLY A 24 8.48 -0.31 9.51
CA GLY A 24 7.15 0.25 9.77
C GLY A 24 6.10 -0.82 10.10
N LYS A 25 5.19 -0.51 11.05
CA LYS A 25 4.06 -1.37 11.43
C LYS A 25 3.11 -1.72 10.26
N GLN A 26 3.11 -0.93 9.20
CA GLN A 26 2.30 -1.15 7.98
C GLN A 26 3.18 -1.62 6.81
N ARG A 27 3.62 -2.86 6.88
CA ARG A 27 4.41 -3.49 5.83
C ARG A 27 3.55 -3.69 4.57
N ASN A 28 3.82 -2.91 3.52
CA ASN A 28 3.21 -3.10 2.20
C ASN A 28 4.16 -3.91 1.31
N ASN A 29 3.84 -5.18 1.11
CA ASN A 29 4.67 -6.09 0.30
C ASN A 29 4.82 -5.59 -1.15
N GLY A 30 3.78 -4.99 -1.75
CA GLY A 30 3.87 -4.44 -3.10
C GLY A 30 4.93 -3.35 -3.22
N THR A 31 4.93 -2.38 -2.30
CA THR A 31 5.93 -1.31 -2.27
C THR A 31 7.34 -1.86 -2.09
N LEU A 32 7.52 -2.88 -1.23
CA LEU A 32 8.81 -3.53 -1.03
C LEU A 32 9.31 -4.24 -2.30
N HIS A 33 8.44 -4.93 -3.05
CA HIS A 33 8.79 -5.55 -4.33
C HIS A 33 9.23 -4.51 -5.37
N PHE A 34 8.50 -3.40 -5.49
CA PHE A 34 8.88 -2.34 -6.41
C PHE A 34 10.23 -1.69 -6.03
N LEU A 35 10.43 -1.36 -4.74
CA LEU A 35 11.69 -0.79 -4.27
C LEU A 35 12.86 -1.76 -4.46
N SER A 36 12.67 -3.05 -4.19
CA SER A 36 13.73 -4.05 -4.43
C SER A 36 14.12 -4.12 -5.90
N ALA A 37 13.15 -4.05 -6.83
CA ALA A 37 13.43 -4.01 -8.26
C ALA A 37 14.20 -2.72 -8.66
N CYS A 38 13.82 -1.56 -8.12
CA CYS A 38 14.56 -0.31 -8.32
C CYS A 38 16.00 -0.39 -7.79
N ILE A 39 16.19 -0.93 -6.59
CA ILE A 39 17.52 -1.11 -5.98
C ILE A 39 18.40 -2.02 -6.86
N VAL A 40 17.86 -3.14 -7.34
CA VAL A 40 18.59 -4.03 -8.23
C VAL A 40 19.00 -3.31 -9.51
N LEU A 41 18.08 -2.58 -10.16
CA LEU A 41 18.36 -1.84 -11.39
C LEU A 41 19.45 -0.79 -11.19
N ILE A 42 19.36 0.00 -10.10
CA ILE A 42 20.36 1.05 -9.79
C ILE A 42 21.70 0.42 -9.41
N SER A 43 21.70 -0.72 -8.71
CA SER A 43 22.95 -1.45 -8.41
C SER A 43 23.65 -1.91 -9.67
N ILE A 44 22.92 -2.49 -10.64
CA ILE A 44 23.47 -2.87 -11.93
C ILE A 44 24.02 -1.63 -12.67
N ASN A 45 23.30 -0.52 -12.66
CA ASN A 45 23.73 0.73 -13.26
C ASN A 45 25.00 1.28 -12.60
N THR A 46 25.13 1.18 -11.28
CA THR A 46 26.32 1.61 -10.53
C THR A 46 27.53 0.73 -10.87
N ILE A 47 27.35 -0.58 -10.95
CA ILE A 47 28.41 -1.52 -11.33
C ILE A 47 28.86 -1.27 -12.78
N ARG A 48 27.91 -0.98 -13.68
CA ARG A 48 28.22 -0.65 -15.07
C ARG A 48 29.05 0.62 -15.24
N TRP A 49 28.93 1.55 -14.32
CA TRP A 49 29.73 2.78 -14.32
C TRP A 49 31.23 2.48 -14.19
N GLU A 50 31.58 1.46 -13.41
CA GLU A 50 32.97 1.02 -13.19
C GLU A 50 33.40 -0.04 -14.22
N TYR A 51 32.50 -0.98 -14.54
CA TYR A 51 32.75 -2.11 -15.41
C TYR A 51 31.79 -2.11 -16.60
N ASP A 52 32.15 -1.39 -17.69
CA ASP A 52 31.31 -1.37 -18.89
C ASP A 52 31.47 -2.66 -19.71
N SER A 53 30.66 -3.66 -19.41
CA SER A 53 30.58 -4.92 -20.13
C SER A 53 29.29 -5.06 -20.92
N GLU A 54 29.32 -5.75 -22.07
CA GLU A 54 28.16 -6.02 -22.90
C GLU A 54 27.11 -6.84 -22.13
N ILE A 55 27.55 -7.76 -21.27
CA ILE A 55 26.67 -8.57 -20.43
C ILE A 55 25.90 -7.70 -19.48
N LEU A 56 26.53 -6.74 -18.79
CA LEU A 56 25.88 -5.82 -17.86
C LEU A 56 24.87 -4.90 -18.57
N ARG A 57 25.18 -4.45 -19.78
CA ARG A 57 24.23 -3.67 -20.62
C ARG A 57 22.98 -4.48 -20.96
N ASN A 58 23.17 -5.76 -21.32
CA ASN A 58 22.05 -6.65 -21.66
C ASN A 58 21.19 -6.95 -20.43
N VAL A 59 21.80 -7.30 -19.31
CA VAL A 59 21.10 -7.56 -18.04
C VAL A 59 20.34 -6.33 -17.58
N GLN A 60 20.96 -5.14 -17.57
CA GLN A 60 20.29 -3.88 -17.20
C GLN A 60 19.05 -3.61 -18.06
N SER A 61 19.16 -3.82 -19.37
CA SER A 61 18.02 -3.55 -20.27
C SER A 61 16.85 -4.50 -20.03
N VAL A 62 17.10 -5.77 -19.73
CA VAL A 62 16.05 -6.74 -19.37
C VAL A 62 15.35 -6.32 -18.08
N PHE A 63 16.12 -5.97 -17.04
CA PHE A 63 15.54 -5.49 -15.78
C PHE A 63 14.75 -4.17 -15.95
N ALA A 64 15.26 -3.25 -16.77
CA ALA A 64 14.57 -2.01 -17.09
C ALA A 64 13.22 -2.25 -17.78
N MET A 65 13.13 -3.21 -18.70
CA MET A 65 11.87 -3.56 -19.37
C MET A 65 10.84 -4.20 -18.43
N LEU A 66 11.28 -4.88 -17.36
CA LEU A 66 10.40 -5.51 -16.39
C LEU A 66 9.89 -4.52 -15.31
N LEU A 67 10.62 -3.44 -15.05
CA LEU A 67 10.30 -2.52 -13.95
C LEU A 67 8.92 -1.88 -14.03
N PRO A 68 8.41 -1.37 -15.19
CA PRO A 68 7.06 -0.83 -15.30
C PRO A 68 5.97 -1.86 -14.98
N ALA A 69 6.16 -3.11 -15.42
CA ALA A 69 5.26 -4.21 -15.13
C ALA A 69 5.24 -4.56 -13.63
N ILE A 70 6.40 -4.60 -12.98
CA ILE A 70 6.54 -4.80 -11.54
C ILE A 70 5.86 -3.65 -10.77
N ALA A 71 6.03 -2.39 -11.21
CA ALA A 71 5.37 -1.24 -10.63
C ALA A 71 3.83 -1.39 -10.67
N TRP A 72 3.29 -1.73 -11.83
CA TRP A 72 1.85 -1.95 -11.98
C TRP A 72 1.34 -3.04 -11.04
N HIS A 73 1.98 -4.21 -11.02
CA HIS A 73 1.61 -5.31 -10.14
C HIS A 73 1.69 -4.94 -8.65
N SER A 74 2.64 -4.09 -8.28
CA SER A 74 2.88 -3.68 -6.90
C SER A 74 1.80 -2.73 -6.37
N PHE A 75 1.24 -1.86 -7.23
CA PHE A 75 0.33 -0.79 -6.83
C PHE A 75 -1.12 -0.98 -7.30
N VAL A 76 -1.39 -1.97 -8.15
CA VAL A 76 -2.73 -2.29 -8.62
C VAL A 76 -3.20 -3.59 -7.99
N PRO A 77 -4.25 -3.58 -7.14
CA PRO A 77 -4.80 -4.82 -6.59
C PRO A 77 -5.42 -5.64 -7.72
N LEU A 78 -4.97 -6.87 -7.85
CA LEU A 78 -5.50 -7.84 -8.78
C LEU A 78 -6.64 -8.60 -8.10
N SER A 79 -7.78 -8.73 -8.78
CA SER A 79 -8.86 -9.62 -8.35
C SER A 79 -8.37 -11.08 -8.38
N GLU A 80 -8.70 -11.87 -7.36
CA GLU A 80 -8.23 -13.27 -7.25
C GLU A 80 -8.62 -14.12 -8.48
N GLU A 81 -9.75 -13.83 -9.11
CA GLU A 81 -10.26 -14.54 -10.28
C GLU A 81 -9.47 -14.28 -11.57
N ARG A 82 -8.81 -13.11 -11.68
CA ARG A 82 -8.03 -12.69 -12.86
C ARG A 82 -6.53 -12.95 -12.73
N ARG A 83 -6.06 -13.42 -11.62
CA ARG A 83 -4.62 -13.45 -11.27
C ARG A 83 -3.72 -14.10 -12.32
N LYS A 84 -4.16 -15.17 -13.00
CA LYS A 84 -3.35 -15.87 -14.00
C LYS A 84 -3.30 -15.12 -15.34
N HIS A 85 -4.44 -14.57 -15.79
CA HIS A 85 -4.50 -13.79 -17.03
C HIS A 85 -3.83 -12.43 -16.89
N ASP A 86 -3.99 -11.79 -15.75
CA ASP A 86 -3.39 -10.46 -15.50
C ASP A 86 -1.87 -10.52 -15.44
N LEU A 87 -1.28 -11.62 -14.97
CA LEU A 87 0.18 -11.81 -14.97
C LEU A 87 0.72 -11.97 -16.40
N LEU A 88 0.00 -12.67 -17.28
CA LEU A 88 0.36 -12.78 -18.69
C LEU A 88 0.27 -11.44 -19.40
N ILE A 89 -0.83 -10.70 -19.24
CA ILE A 89 -1.03 -9.36 -19.83
C ILE A 89 0.05 -8.39 -19.37
N LEU A 90 0.49 -8.53 -18.12
CA LEU A 90 1.54 -7.72 -17.54
C LEU A 90 2.92 -7.99 -18.15
N LEU A 91 3.23 -9.26 -18.46
CA LEU A 91 4.51 -9.67 -19.03
C LEU A 91 4.59 -9.45 -20.54
N VAL A 92 3.45 -9.43 -21.24
CA VAL A 92 3.41 -9.26 -22.70
C VAL A 92 4.19 -8.04 -23.19
N PRO A 93 4.03 -6.81 -22.65
CA PRO A 93 4.79 -5.65 -23.11
C PRO A 93 6.31 -5.82 -22.89
N ALA A 94 6.72 -6.44 -21.79
CA ALA A 94 8.14 -6.72 -21.51
C ALA A 94 8.72 -7.76 -22.49
N ILE A 95 7.97 -8.82 -22.78
CA ILE A 95 8.36 -9.85 -23.75
C ILE A 95 8.44 -9.24 -25.16
N VAL A 96 7.45 -8.46 -25.57
CA VAL A 96 7.44 -7.77 -26.87
C VAL A 96 8.64 -6.83 -26.97
N SER A 97 8.94 -6.05 -25.95
CA SER A 97 10.11 -5.17 -25.92
C SER A 97 11.42 -5.95 -26.03
N LEU A 98 11.51 -7.12 -25.39
CA LEU A 98 12.67 -8.00 -25.47
C LEU A 98 12.85 -8.56 -26.90
N VAL A 99 11.77 -8.99 -27.53
CA VAL A 99 11.81 -9.49 -28.93
C VAL A 99 12.23 -8.39 -29.89
N ILE A 100 11.68 -7.18 -29.74
CA ILE A 100 12.06 -6.05 -30.59
C ILE A 100 13.54 -5.69 -30.41
N ARG A 101 14.05 -5.74 -29.19
CA ARG A 101 15.48 -5.53 -28.93
C ARG A 101 16.37 -6.54 -29.70
N LEU A 102 15.96 -7.81 -29.78
CA LEU A 102 16.69 -8.84 -30.50
C LEU A 102 16.67 -8.61 -32.02
N VAL A 103 15.57 -8.05 -32.55
CA VAL A 103 15.39 -7.82 -33.98
C VAL A 103 15.92 -6.45 -34.42
N TRP A 104 15.73 -5.42 -33.61
CA TRP A 104 16.07 -4.04 -33.96
C TRP A 104 16.52 -3.24 -32.72
N ALA A 105 17.78 -3.42 -32.34
CA ALA A 105 18.39 -2.79 -31.18
C ALA A 105 18.21 -1.25 -31.09
N PRO A 106 18.29 -0.45 -32.19
CA PRO A 106 18.12 1.01 -32.11
C PRO A 106 16.73 1.45 -31.64
N ALA A 107 15.69 0.63 -31.82
CA ALA A 107 14.32 0.98 -31.38
C ALA A 107 14.10 0.76 -29.88
N THR A 108 15.05 0.10 -29.19
CA THR A 108 14.89 -0.31 -27.79
C THR A 108 14.65 0.87 -26.86
N ASP A 109 15.42 1.95 -27.01
CA ASP A 109 15.34 3.12 -26.11
C ASP A 109 14.00 3.85 -26.26
N PHE A 110 13.52 3.98 -27.49
CA PHE A 110 12.22 4.58 -27.77
C PHE A 110 11.07 3.74 -27.18
N ILE A 111 11.11 2.42 -27.35
CA ILE A 111 10.09 1.51 -26.85
C ILE A 111 10.12 1.48 -25.33
N LEU A 112 11.29 1.47 -24.72
CA LEU A 112 11.44 1.54 -23.28
C LEU A 112 10.84 2.83 -22.71
N SER A 113 11.14 3.98 -23.30
CA SER A 113 10.57 5.27 -22.91
C SER A 113 9.05 5.29 -23.02
N MET A 114 8.48 4.74 -24.11
CA MET A 114 7.04 4.61 -24.30
C MET A 114 6.41 3.68 -23.25
N LEU A 115 7.08 2.59 -22.91
CA LEU A 115 6.63 1.65 -21.90
C LEU A 115 6.57 2.32 -20.51
N TYR A 116 7.64 3.01 -20.12
CA TYR A 116 7.71 3.73 -18.84
C TYR A 116 6.66 4.84 -18.77
N PHE A 117 6.47 5.60 -19.86
CA PHE A 117 5.48 6.66 -19.90
C PHE A 117 4.05 6.12 -19.81
N SER A 118 3.71 5.06 -20.54
CA SER A 118 2.36 4.49 -20.53
C SER A 118 1.97 3.91 -19.18
N TYR A 119 2.86 3.13 -18.54
CA TYR A 119 2.60 2.60 -17.21
C TYR A 119 2.63 3.68 -16.12
N GLY A 120 3.56 4.64 -16.22
CA GLY A 120 3.63 5.78 -15.33
C GLY A 120 2.35 6.61 -15.36
N PHE A 121 1.88 6.96 -16.56
CA PHE A 121 0.64 7.70 -16.77
C PHE A 121 -0.59 6.92 -16.25
N ALA A 122 -0.65 5.61 -16.51
CA ALA A 122 -1.74 4.77 -16.03
C ALA A 122 -1.78 4.71 -14.49
N LEU A 123 -0.61 4.64 -13.81
CA LEU A 123 -0.51 4.70 -12.35
C LEU A 123 -0.91 6.08 -11.80
N LEU A 124 -0.47 7.17 -12.43
CA LEU A 124 -0.86 8.54 -12.06
C LEU A 124 -2.37 8.74 -12.20
N ARG A 125 -2.94 8.34 -13.34
CA ARG A 125 -4.39 8.39 -13.57
C ARG A 125 -5.13 7.61 -12.49
N LYS A 126 -4.66 6.41 -12.16
CA LYS A 126 -5.25 5.59 -11.11
C LYS A 126 -5.15 6.27 -9.74
N ALA A 127 -3.99 6.82 -9.39
CA ALA A 127 -3.80 7.54 -8.13
C ALA A 127 -4.74 8.74 -8.01
N VAL A 128 -4.93 9.51 -9.09
CA VAL A 128 -5.82 10.68 -9.13
C VAL A 128 -7.30 10.27 -9.10
N ILE A 129 -7.71 9.23 -9.83
CA ILE A 129 -9.10 8.73 -9.82
C ILE A 129 -9.43 8.10 -8.47
N SER A 130 -8.51 7.32 -7.88
CA SER A 130 -8.63 6.80 -6.52
C SER A 130 -8.46 7.88 -5.47
N GLY A 131 -7.84 8.99 -5.80
CA GLY A 131 -7.59 10.18 -5.01
C GLY A 131 -8.78 11.15 -4.89
N LYS A 132 -10.02 10.82 -5.36
CA LYS A 132 -11.18 11.32 -4.62
C LYS A 132 -10.89 10.97 -3.17
N PRO A 133 -10.97 11.91 -2.21
CA PRO A 133 -10.63 11.62 -0.85
C PRO A 133 -11.44 10.40 -0.42
N ILE A 134 -10.88 9.20 -0.67
CA ILE A 134 -11.22 8.03 0.10
C ILE A 134 -10.86 8.55 1.45
N ARG A 135 -11.92 8.99 2.14
CA ARG A 135 -11.85 9.64 3.44
C ARG A 135 -10.85 8.81 4.21
N LEU A 136 -9.68 9.39 4.50
CA LEU A 136 -8.54 8.80 5.21
C LEU A 136 -8.92 8.18 6.56
N ASN A 137 -10.19 8.05 6.83
CA ASN A 137 -10.87 7.66 8.04
C ASN A 137 -11.82 6.47 7.87
N THR A 138 -11.76 5.68 6.79
CA THR A 138 -12.54 4.44 6.73
C THR A 138 -12.00 3.47 7.77
N LEU A 139 -12.80 3.25 8.81
CA LEU A 139 -12.48 2.34 9.91
C LEU A 139 -12.37 0.91 9.33
N GLY A 140 -11.14 0.42 9.21
CA GLY A 140 -10.87 -0.93 8.71
C GLY A 140 -10.31 -1.06 7.30
N ALA A 141 -10.18 0.01 6.50
CA ALA A 141 -9.47 -0.06 5.23
C ALA A 141 -7.95 -0.06 5.49
N ILE A 142 -7.26 -1.10 5.02
CA ILE A 142 -5.81 -1.00 4.77
C ILE A 142 -5.69 0.03 3.65
N ALA A 143 -5.29 1.24 4.00
CA ALA A 143 -5.09 2.30 3.04
C ALA A 143 -4.09 1.81 1.99
N GLN A 144 -4.58 1.51 0.77
CA GLN A 144 -3.72 1.62 -0.40
C GLN A 144 -3.28 3.08 -0.40
N HIS A 145 -1.99 3.32 -0.18
CA HIS A 145 -1.47 4.68 -0.14
C HIS A 145 -1.51 5.26 -1.56
N PRO A 146 -2.54 6.03 -1.95
CA PRO A 146 -2.61 6.64 -3.28
C PRO A 146 -1.40 7.53 -3.52
N THR A 147 -0.83 8.06 -2.45
CA THR A 147 0.42 8.81 -2.46
C THR A 147 1.59 7.99 -3.00
N LEU A 148 1.77 6.73 -2.56
CA LEU A 148 2.86 5.88 -3.08
C LEU A 148 2.65 5.49 -4.54
N THR A 149 1.41 5.21 -4.93
CA THR A 149 1.05 4.96 -6.34
C THR A 149 1.34 6.19 -7.20
N PHE A 150 1.02 7.39 -6.70
CA PHE A 150 1.32 8.65 -7.38
C PHE A 150 2.84 8.85 -7.56
N PHE A 151 3.62 8.64 -6.51
CA PHE A 151 5.08 8.77 -6.59
C PHE A 151 5.71 7.70 -7.51
N ALA A 152 5.22 6.46 -7.49
CA ALA A 152 5.70 5.43 -8.39
C ALA A 152 5.40 5.77 -9.86
N GLY A 153 4.19 6.27 -10.16
CA GLY A 153 3.83 6.75 -11.49
C GLY A 153 4.68 7.95 -11.92
N GLY A 154 4.89 8.92 -11.04
CA GLY A 154 5.75 10.09 -11.29
C GLY A 154 7.21 9.69 -11.55
N PHE A 155 7.73 8.73 -10.79
CA PHE A 155 9.07 8.18 -11.00
C PHE A 155 9.23 7.56 -12.39
N LEU A 156 8.28 6.73 -12.84
CA LEU A 156 8.32 6.14 -14.17
C LEU A 156 8.24 7.20 -15.28
N CYS A 157 7.35 8.20 -15.14
CA CYS A 157 7.24 9.29 -16.11
C CYS A 157 8.52 10.13 -16.16
N LEU A 158 9.14 10.42 -15.02
CA LEU A 158 10.39 11.16 -14.95
C LEU A 158 11.54 10.38 -15.60
N SER A 159 11.60 9.06 -15.36
CA SER A 159 12.59 8.18 -16.00
C SER A 159 12.41 8.19 -17.53
N ALA A 160 11.17 8.04 -18.03
CA ALA A 160 10.89 8.13 -19.47
C ALA A 160 11.32 9.47 -20.07
N LEU A 161 11.02 10.59 -19.38
CA LEU A 161 11.44 11.92 -19.82
C LEU A 161 12.96 12.05 -19.88
N THR A 162 13.66 11.50 -18.88
CA THR A 162 15.13 11.51 -18.87
C THR A 162 15.71 10.75 -20.04
N ASP A 163 15.16 9.56 -20.35
CA ASP A 163 15.61 8.74 -21.49
C ASP A 163 15.41 9.48 -22.82
N VAL A 164 14.26 10.14 -23.00
CA VAL A 164 13.99 10.96 -24.20
C VAL A 164 14.95 12.14 -24.30
N LEU A 165 15.23 12.84 -23.18
CA LEU A 165 16.18 13.96 -23.17
C LEU A 165 17.59 13.51 -23.51
N ILE A 166 18.04 12.37 -23.00
CA ILE A 166 19.35 11.79 -23.32
C ILE A 166 19.40 11.40 -24.82
N ALA A 167 18.37 10.71 -25.31
CA ALA A 167 18.31 10.30 -26.71
C ALA A 167 18.34 11.52 -27.67
N THR A 168 17.63 12.60 -27.33
CA THR A 168 17.65 13.86 -28.11
C THR A 168 19.00 14.56 -28.04
N ASP A 169 19.68 14.57 -26.87
CA ASP A 169 21.02 15.15 -26.75
C ASP A 169 22.04 14.37 -27.58
N PHE A 170 21.96 13.05 -27.62
CA PHE A 170 22.82 12.24 -28.51
C PHE A 170 22.57 12.54 -29.98
N GLY A 171 21.29 12.78 -30.38
CA GLY A 171 20.94 13.10 -31.77
C GLY A 171 21.38 14.51 -32.20
N ILE A 172 21.37 15.51 -31.33
CA ILE A 172 21.63 16.92 -31.64
C ILE A 172 23.07 17.31 -31.31
N SER A 173 23.56 16.95 -30.11
CA SER A 173 24.81 17.44 -29.51
C SER A 173 25.88 16.36 -29.36
N GLY A 174 25.62 15.13 -29.80
CA GLY A 174 26.52 13.99 -29.65
C GLY A 174 26.74 13.56 -28.20
N GLY A 175 25.77 13.80 -27.33
CA GLY A 175 25.81 13.36 -25.92
C GLY A 175 26.57 14.29 -24.98
N LYS A 176 26.87 15.52 -25.38
CA LYS A 176 27.67 16.47 -24.57
C LYS A 176 27.01 16.84 -23.22
N HIS A 177 25.68 16.82 -23.15
CA HIS A 177 24.92 17.22 -21.97
C HIS A 177 24.33 16.03 -21.22
N ALA A 178 24.52 14.78 -21.69
CA ALA A 178 23.92 13.57 -21.12
C ALA A 178 24.23 13.43 -19.61
N THR A 179 25.48 13.66 -19.20
CA THR A 179 25.89 13.60 -17.79
C THR A 179 25.16 14.66 -16.94
N SER A 180 24.97 15.86 -17.46
CA SER A 180 24.25 16.94 -16.76
C SER A 180 22.76 16.64 -16.64
N ILE A 181 22.14 16.04 -17.66
CA ILE A 181 20.74 15.60 -17.64
C ILE A 181 20.53 14.55 -16.54
N ILE A 182 21.41 13.54 -16.49
CA ILE A 182 21.36 12.49 -15.46
C ILE A 182 21.51 13.10 -14.07
N LEU A 183 22.47 14.01 -13.87
CA LEU A 183 22.71 14.66 -12.60
C LEU A 183 21.49 15.48 -12.11
N ILE A 184 20.91 16.29 -12.99
CA ILE A 184 19.72 17.09 -12.67
C ILE A 184 18.55 16.19 -12.29
N THR A 185 18.32 15.10 -13.04
CA THR A 185 17.24 14.17 -12.76
C THR A 185 17.44 13.47 -11.41
N GLN A 186 18.65 13.05 -11.09
CA GLN A 186 18.93 12.41 -9.80
C GLN A 186 18.81 13.39 -8.63
N LEU A 187 19.24 14.64 -8.81
CA LEU A 187 19.03 15.69 -7.81
C LEU A 187 17.53 15.98 -7.59
N ALA A 188 16.71 15.93 -8.63
CA ALA A 188 15.26 16.10 -8.52
C ALA A 188 14.57 14.93 -7.79
N LEU A 189 15.11 13.72 -7.85
CA LEU A 189 14.58 12.55 -7.14
C LEU A 189 14.83 12.58 -5.63
N LEU A 190 15.93 13.16 -5.17
CA LEU A 190 16.30 13.17 -3.74
C LEU A 190 15.22 13.80 -2.84
N PRO A 191 14.67 15.01 -3.12
CA PRO A 191 13.62 15.60 -2.28
C PRO A 191 12.32 14.78 -2.35
N ILE A 192 12.02 14.11 -3.46
CA ILE A 192 10.85 13.24 -3.58
C ILE A 192 10.98 12.05 -2.64
N VAL A 193 12.11 11.36 -2.68
CA VAL A 193 12.41 10.25 -1.76
C VAL A 193 12.44 10.74 -0.31
N GLY A 194 13.04 11.88 -0.05
CA GLY A 194 13.08 12.51 1.27
C GLY A 194 11.70 12.82 1.85
N THR A 195 10.78 13.36 1.03
CA THR A 195 9.39 13.63 1.47
C THR A 195 8.61 12.35 1.75
N ILE A 196 8.85 11.29 1.01
CA ILE A 196 8.25 9.97 1.26
C ILE A 196 8.77 9.41 2.59
N ILE A 197 10.08 9.41 2.82
CA ILE A 197 10.70 8.96 4.08
C ILE A 197 10.15 9.76 5.26
N PHE A 198 10.14 11.08 5.16
CA PHE A 198 9.61 11.96 6.20
C PHE A 198 8.13 11.70 6.48
N GLY A 199 7.32 11.52 5.43
CA GLY A 199 5.91 11.16 5.54
C GLY A 199 5.70 9.83 6.27
N PHE A 200 6.52 8.82 5.97
CA PHE A 200 6.46 7.52 6.66
C PHE A 200 6.90 7.63 8.12
N LEU A 201 8.00 8.30 8.42
CA LEU A 201 8.47 8.51 9.79
C LEU A 201 7.44 9.28 10.63
N ASN A 202 6.85 10.33 10.06
CA ASN A 202 5.86 11.14 10.76
C ASN A 202 4.50 10.43 10.90
N SER A 203 4.12 9.58 9.95
CA SER A 203 2.91 8.75 10.07
C SER A 203 3.08 7.66 11.12
N SER A 204 4.28 7.11 11.27
CA SER A 204 4.61 6.13 12.31
C SER A 204 4.48 6.73 13.72
N GLN A 205 4.82 8.01 13.88
CA GLN A 205 4.62 8.74 15.15
C GLN A 205 3.14 9.10 15.41
N ARG A 206 2.34 9.29 14.35
CA ARG A 206 0.89 9.54 14.50
C ARG A 206 0.08 8.30 14.84
N PHE A 207 0.66 7.10 14.71
CA PHE A 207 0.07 5.81 15.07
C PHE A 207 0.66 5.21 16.36
N GLU A 208 1.46 5.95 17.12
CA GLU A 208 1.58 5.58 18.52
C GLU A 208 0.16 5.61 19.12
N PRO A 209 -0.25 4.55 19.83
CA PRO A 209 -1.43 4.69 20.67
C PRO A 209 -1.16 5.94 21.51
N VAL A 210 -2.16 6.82 21.59
CA VAL A 210 -2.11 8.01 22.45
C VAL A 210 -2.07 7.52 23.92
N ILE A 211 -0.97 6.91 24.28
CA ILE A 211 -0.48 6.68 25.63
C ILE A 211 0.65 7.71 25.74
N GLY A 212 0.29 8.94 26.09
CA GLY A 212 1.25 9.99 26.46
C GLY A 212 1.50 11.14 25.53
N GLN A 213 0.56 11.63 24.75
CA GLN A 213 0.60 13.06 24.46
C GLN A 213 0.16 13.79 25.73
N LYS A 214 1.16 14.38 26.43
CA LYS A 214 0.91 15.52 27.29
C LYS A 214 0.08 16.53 26.49
N THR A 215 -1.20 16.46 26.65
CA THR A 215 -2.14 17.51 26.26
C THR A 215 -1.73 18.74 27.07
N ASP A 216 -1.35 19.81 26.36
CA ASP A 216 -1.40 21.13 26.96
C ASP A 216 -2.74 21.27 27.70
N LYS A 217 -2.62 21.66 28.95
CA LYS A 217 -3.68 21.86 29.93
C LYS A 217 -4.84 22.64 29.32
N ILE A 218 -5.94 21.97 29.03
CA ILE A 218 -7.26 22.55 29.03
C ILE A 218 -8.17 21.53 29.69
N ASP A 219 -8.58 21.80 30.90
CA ASP A 219 -9.62 21.20 31.75
C ASP A 219 -9.83 19.69 31.59
N ASP A 220 -9.01 18.94 32.31
CA ASP A 220 -9.18 17.51 32.62
C ASP A 220 -10.12 17.39 33.84
N GLN A 221 -11.43 17.39 33.63
CA GLN A 221 -12.38 16.90 34.64
C GLN A 221 -13.70 16.47 33.97
N ALA A 222 -13.65 15.44 33.10
CA ALA A 222 -14.83 14.59 33.01
C ALA A 222 -14.54 13.37 33.94
N PRO A 223 -15.39 13.10 34.94
CA PRO A 223 -15.22 11.96 35.84
C PRO A 223 -15.15 10.65 35.03
N ALA A 224 -14.34 9.68 35.45
CA ALA A 224 -14.25 8.37 34.80
C ALA A 224 -15.61 7.66 34.65
N ALA A 225 -16.57 7.96 35.53
CA ALA A 225 -17.95 7.51 35.45
C ALA A 225 -18.68 8.01 34.19
N ASP A 226 -18.44 9.25 33.77
CA ASP A 226 -19.04 9.86 32.59
C ASP A 226 -18.55 9.20 31.27
N MET A 227 -17.27 8.79 31.21
CA MET A 227 -16.73 8.10 30.03
C MET A 227 -17.24 6.66 29.87
N THR A 228 -17.55 5.98 30.97
CA THR A 228 -18.13 4.63 30.95
C THR A 228 -19.59 4.68 30.50
N GLU A 229 -20.36 5.64 31.01
CA GLU A 229 -21.74 5.84 30.60
C GLU A 229 -21.83 6.25 29.11
N LEU A 230 -20.98 7.17 28.68
CA LEU A 230 -20.86 7.53 27.27
C LEU A 230 -20.50 6.33 26.40
N TYR A 231 -19.57 5.48 26.83
CA TYR A 231 -19.20 4.25 26.12
C TYR A 231 -20.41 3.31 25.98
N MET A 232 -21.14 3.02 27.07
CA MET A 232 -22.32 2.15 27.03
C MET A 232 -23.41 2.68 26.07
N MET A 233 -23.63 3.98 26.04
CA MET A 233 -24.55 4.61 25.11
C MET A 233 -24.08 4.43 23.65
N LEU A 234 -22.78 4.63 23.38
CA LEU A 234 -22.19 4.43 22.06
C LEU A 234 -22.27 2.97 21.58
N GLU A 235 -21.97 2.02 22.48
CA GLU A 235 -22.03 0.58 22.18
C GLU A 235 -23.44 0.16 21.79
N LYS A 236 -24.42 0.57 22.60
CA LYS A 236 -25.84 0.32 22.32
C LYS A 236 -26.26 0.93 20.97
N GLN A 237 -25.93 2.18 20.73
CA GLN A 237 -26.33 2.88 19.51
C GLN A 237 -25.68 2.27 18.25
N VAL A 238 -24.39 1.91 18.31
CA VAL A 238 -23.69 1.28 17.18
C VAL A 238 -24.25 -0.13 16.90
N HIS A 239 -24.62 -0.86 17.96
CA HIS A 239 -25.22 -2.19 17.83
C HIS A 239 -26.62 -2.12 17.23
N GLU A 240 -27.49 -1.24 17.75
CA GLU A 240 -28.89 -1.10 17.28
C GLU A 240 -29.01 -0.55 15.86
N THR A 241 -28.09 0.31 15.44
CA THR A 241 -28.11 0.92 14.11
C THR A 241 -27.32 0.13 13.06
N GLU A 242 -26.63 -0.93 13.47
CA GLU A 242 -25.76 -1.76 12.62
C GLU A 242 -24.78 -0.93 11.76
N LEU A 243 -24.41 0.27 12.23
CA LEU A 243 -23.51 1.17 11.50
C LEU A 243 -22.17 0.52 11.14
N TYR A 244 -21.74 -0.48 11.93
CA TYR A 244 -20.51 -1.23 11.69
C TYR A 244 -20.52 -2.04 10.37
N LEU A 245 -21.71 -2.37 9.83
CA LEU A 245 -21.84 -3.08 8.55
C LEU A 245 -21.53 -2.17 7.34
N ASN A 246 -21.56 -0.85 7.53
CA ASN A 246 -21.21 0.06 6.44
C ASN A 246 -19.70 0.00 6.13
N PRO A 247 -19.29 -0.44 4.92
CA PRO A 247 -17.87 -0.52 4.55
C PRO A 247 -17.20 0.86 4.51
N ASP A 248 -17.93 1.95 4.23
CA ASP A 248 -17.44 3.33 4.18
C ASP A 248 -17.51 4.06 5.54
N LEU A 249 -17.71 3.32 6.63
CA LEU A 249 -17.81 3.89 7.96
C LEU A 249 -16.51 4.60 8.36
N THR A 250 -16.65 5.88 8.76
CA THR A 250 -15.54 6.71 9.25
C THR A 250 -15.86 7.22 10.65
N LEU A 251 -14.83 7.58 11.43
CA LEU A 251 -15.03 8.23 12.73
C LEU A 251 -15.87 9.52 12.62
N ALA A 252 -15.67 10.29 11.55
CA ALA A 252 -16.47 11.49 11.28
C ALA A 252 -17.95 11.15 10.97
N LEU A 253 -18.21 10.03 10.27
CA LEU A 253 -19.55 9.54 10.00
C LEU A 253 -20.21 9.02 11.28
N LEU A 254 -19.48 8.29 12.12
CA LEU A 254 -19.92 7.85 13.44
C LEU A 254 -20.31 9.07 14.29
N ALA A 255 -19.40 10.03 14.45
CA ALA A 255 -19.64 11.26 15.19
C ALA A 255 -20.90 12.00 14.71
N ARG A 256 -21.08 12.10 13.38
CA ARG A 256 -22.27 12.73 12.79
C ARG A 256 -23.56 11.93 13.04
N LYS A 257 -23.50 10.60 12.98
CA LYS A 257 -24.66 9.73 13.18
C LYS A 257 -25.07 9.60 14.64
N THR A 258 -24.09 9.60 15.55
CA THR A 258 -24.33 9.51 17.00
C THR A 258 -24.56 10.86 17.66
N GLY A 259 -24.25 11.97 16.98
CA GLY A 259 -24.29 13.32 17.55
C GLY A 259 -23.16 13.62 18.53
N ILE A 260 -22.18 12.71 18.69
CA ILE A 260 -21.09 12.83 19.66
C ILE A 260 -19.81 13.26 18.94
N PRO A 261 -19.10 14.29 19.44
CA PRO A 261 -17.84 14.72 18.83
C PRO A 261 -16.82 13.57 18.71
N ALA A 262 -16.12 13.50 17.58
CA ALA A 262 -15.15 12.43 17.27
C ALA A 262 -14.08 12.25 18.36
N ARG A 263 -13.68 13.33 19.04
CA ARG A 263 -12.72 13.30 20.15
C ARG A 263 -13.29 12.54 21.36
N ASN A 264 -14.50 12.86 21.76
CA ASN A 264 -15.18 12.23 22.91
C ASN A 264 -15.47 10.75 22.62
N PHE A 265 -15.89 10.45 21.38
CA PHE A 265 -16.08 9.08 20.90
C PHE A 265 -14.80 8.25 21.05
N SER A 266 -13.68 8.78 20.54
CA SER A 266 -12.38 8.09 20.64
C SER A 266 -11.89 7.96 22.08
N ALA A 267 -12.10 8.98 22.91
CA ALA A 267 -11.73 8.96 24.31
C ALA A 267 -12.52 7.90 25.10
N ALA A 268 -13.84 7.82 24.91
CA ALA A 268 -14.70 6.85 25.58
C ALA A 268 -14.32 5.38 25.20
N VAL A 269 -14.15 5.11 23.89
CA VAL A 269 -13.72 3.76 23.44
C VAL A 269 -12.35 3.39 23.98
N ASN A 270 -11.40 4.31 23.95
CA ASN A 270 -10.03 4.04 24.42
C ASN A 270 -9.99 3.84 25.95
N SER A 271 -10.74 4.61 26.73
CA SER A 271 -10.75 4.50 28.18
C SER A 271 -11.31 3.16 28.66
N VAL A 272 -12.36 2.63 28.00
CA VAL A 272 -13.05 1.41 28.44
C VAL A 272 -12.48 0.16 27.80
N LYS A 273 -12.22 0.18 26.49
CA LYS A 273 -11.76 -1.01 25.72
C LYS A 273 -10.26 -1.03 25.45
N GLN A 274 -9.53 0.02 25.80
CA GLN A 274 -8.07 0.16 25.56
C GLN A 274 -7.67 -0.13 24.11
N CYS A 275 -8.53 0.21 23.16
CA CYS A 275 -8.32 0.03 21.75
C CYS A 275 -8.78 1.27 20.96
N ASN A 276 -8.33 1.39 19.71
CA ASN A 276 -8.82 2.46 18.86
C ASN A 276 -10.22 2.14 18.29
N VAL A 277 -10.93 3.17 17.84
CA VAL A 277 -12.31 3.05 17.30
C VAL A 277 -12.37 2.07 16.12
N SER A 278 -11.33 1.99 15.28
CA SER A 278 -11.28 1.03 14.17
C SER A 278 -11.25 -0.42 14.64
N GLN A 279 -10.45 -0.71 15.65
CA GLN A 279 -10.36 -2.04 16.25
C GLN A 279 -11.67 -2.41 16.96
N TRP A 280 -12.29 -1.44 17.62
CA TRP A 280 -13.57 -1.62 18.28
C TRP A 280 -14.69 -1.94 17.28
N ILE A 281 -14.82 -1.19 16.18
CA ILE A 281 -15.77 -1.48 15.10
C ILE A 281 -15.49 -2.83 14.45
N ASN A 282 -14.22 -3.18 14.21
CA ASN A 282 -13.89 -4.49 13.67
C ASN A 282 -14.26 -5.64 14.64
N GLY A 283 -14.34 -5.38 15.93
CA GLY A 283 -14.89 -6.32 16.90
C GLY A 283 -16.32 -6.72 16.57
N PHE A 284 -17.23 -5.78 16.37
CA PHE A 284 -18.63 -6.04 15.98
C PHE A 284 -18.71 -6.79 14.65
N ARG A 285 -17.92 -6.38 13.67
CA ARG A 285 -17.88 -7.03 12.35
C ARG A 285 -17.45 -8.49 12.44
N VAL A 286 -16.44 -8.80 13.28
CA VAL A 286 -15.97 -10.18 13.46
C VAL A 286 -16.99 -11.01 14.22
N GLU A 287 -17.67 -10.48 15.23
CA GLU A 287 -18.75 -11.20 15.91
C GLU A 287 -19.89 -11.53 14.94
N ARG A 288 -20.30 -10.57 14.11
CA ARG A 288 -21.28 -10.82 13.06
C ARG A 288 -20.80 -11.88 12.06
N ALA A 289 -19.52 -11.85 11.71
CA ALA A 289 -18.94 -12.86 10.81
C ALA A 289 -18.95 -14.28 11.44
N LYS A 290 -18.68 -14.40 12.74
CA LYS A 290 -18.79 -15.68 13.46
C LYS A 290 -20.21 -16.24 13.39
N GLU A 291 -21.22 -15.41 13.64
CA GLU A 291 -22.63 -15.80 13.53
C GLU A 291 -22.97 -16.33 12.13
N LEU A 292 -22.59 -15.61 11.07
CA LEU A 292 -22.84 -16.01 9.70
C LEU A 292 -22.06 -17.27 9.29
N LEU A 293 -20.83 -17.44 9.81
CA LEU A 293 -20.02 -18.63 9.57
C LEU A 293 -20.65 -19.90 10.18
N LEU A 294 -21.31 -19.77 11.34
CA LEU A 294 -21.96 -20.86 12.05
C LEU A 294 -23.33 -21.19 11.45
N ASN A 295 -24.12 -20.16 11.12
CA ASN A 295 -25.55 -20.31 10.81
C ASN A 295 -25.83 -20.37 9.30
N THR A 296 -24.83 -20.16 8.42
CA THR A 296 -25.04 -20.13 6.98
C THR A 296 -23.99 -20.95 6.22
N SER A 297 -24.34 -21.35 4.99
CA SER A 297 -23.41 -21.97 4.04
C SER A 297 -22.75 -20.96 3.09
N LEU A 298 -22.96 -19.66 3.28
CA LEU A 298 -22.43 -18.60 2.42
C LEU A 298 -20.90 -18.70 2.26
N PRO A 299 -20.35 -18.40 1.07
CA PRO A 299 -18.91 -18.31 0.89
C PRO A 299 -18.28 -17.29 1.87
N VAL A 300 -17.07 -17.59 2.36
CA VAL A 300 -16.36 -16.73 3.31
C VAL A 300 -16.16 -15.31 2.76
N THR A 301 -15.95 -15.18 1.45
CA THR A 301 -15.84 -13.89 0.76
C THR A 301 -17.14 -13.08 0.78
N HIS A 302 -18.28 -13.75 0.72
CA HIS A 302 -19.60 -13.11 0.81
C HIS A 302 -19.85 -12.60 2.24
N ILE A 303 -19.59 -13.45 3.24
CA ILE A 303 -19.69 -13.07 4.66
C ILE A 303 -18.80 -11.87 4.98
N MET A 304 -17.58 -11.86 4.45
CA MET A 304 -16.66 -10.73 4.60
C MET A 304 -17.31 -9.40 4.16
N LEU A 305 -17.93 -9.39 2.98
CA LEU A 305 -18.57 -8.19 2.42
C LEU A 305 -19.81 -7.79 3.23
N GLU A 306 -20.65 -8.75 3.61
CA GLU A 306 -21.84 -8.51 4.44
C GLU A 306 -21.50 -7.93 5.82
N CYS A 307 -20.35 -8.31 6.38
CA CYS A 307 -19.86 -7.76 7.63
C CYS A 307 -19.16 -6.39 7.49
N GLY A 308 -19.16 -5.78 6.30
CA GLY A 308 -18.58 -4.45 6.07
C GLY A 308 -17.07 -4.43 5.90
N PHE A 309 -16.41 -5.58 5.66
CA PHE A 309 -15.00 -5.61 5.30
C PHE A 309 -14.81 -5.44 3.80
N MET A 310 -13.94 -4.52 3.38
CA MET A 310 -13.66 -4.28 1.98
C MET A 310 -12.57 -5.18 1.40
N THR A 311 -11.71 -5.78 2.23
CA THR A 311 -10.56 -6.59 1.76
C THR A 311 -10.41 -7.88 2.58
N LYS A 312 -10.11 -8.98 1.88
CA LYS A 312 -9.87 -10.30 2.49
C LYS A 312 -8.69 -10.30 3.46
N SER A 313 -7.65 -9.54 3.14
CA SER A 313 -6.47 -9.43 4.00
C SER A 313 -6.81 -8.79 5.36
N ASN A 314 -7.61 -7.70 5.38
CA ASN A 314 -8.05 -7.06 6.61
C ASN A 314 -9.00 -7.95 7.40
N PHE A 315 -9.96 -8.58 6.73
CA PHE A 315 -10.90 -9.51 7.33
C PHE A 315 -10.16 -10.67 8.02
N ASN A 316 -9.29 -11.38 7.30
CA ASN A 316 -8.54 -12.50 7.85
C ASN A 316 -7.68 -12.10 9.04
N ARG A 317 -6.99 -10.94 8.95
CA ARG A 317 -6.15 -10.45 10.04
C ARG A 317 -6.96 -10.13 11.30
N GLU A 318 -8.06 -9.40 11.17
CA GLU A 318 -8.89 -9.01 12.32
C GLU A 318 -9.64 -10.21 12.89
N PHE A 319 -10.12 -11.10 12.03
CA PHE A 319 -10.77 -12.34 12.46
C PHE A 319 -9.80 -13.23 13.24
N GLN A 320 -8.58 -13.42 12.72
CA GLN A 320 -7.55 -14.22 13.40
C GLN A 320 -7.08 -13.55 14.70
N ARG A 321 -6.97 -12.23 14.74
CA ARG A 321 -6.62 -11.47 15.96
C ARG A 321 -7.63 -11.69 17.09
N LEU A 322 -8.94 -11.80 16.77
CA LEU A 322 -10.02 -11.88 17.76
C LEU A 322 -10.47 -13.31 18.04
N SER A 323 -10.33 -14.24 17.09
CA SER A 323 -10.76 -15.64 17.25
C SER A 323 -9.62 -16.64 17.42
N GLY A 324 -8.36 -16.23 17.17
CA GLY A 324 -7.20 -17.12 17.12
C GLY A 324 -7.11 -17.99 15.86
N LEU A 325 -8.16 -18.04 15.04
CA LEU A 325 -8.30 -18.94 13.90
C LEU A 325 -8.56 -18.15 12.60
N SER A 326 -8.26 -18.76 11.45
CA SER A 326 -8.76 -18.22 10.18
C SER A 326 -10.28 -18.47 10.04
N PRO A 327 -11.04 -17.63 9.29
CA PRO A 327 -12.47 -17.83 9.10
C PRO A 327 -12.85 -19.22 8.59
N SER A 328 -12.04 -19.77 7.68
CA SER A 328 -12.27 -21.11 7.12
C SER A 328 -12.07 -22.21 8.15
N LEU A 329 -11.00 -22.13 8.96
CA LEU A 329 -10.75 -23.08 10.04
C LEU A 329 -11.80 -22.97 11.14
N PHE A 330 -12.26 -21.78 11.48
CA PHE A 330 -13.32 -21.56 12.44
C PHE A 330 -14.61 -22.27 12.02
N ARG A 331 -15.02 -22.13 10.75
CA ARG A 331 -16.18 -22.84 10.20
C ARG A 331 -16.01 -24.36 10.22
N GLN A 332 -14.82 -24.86 9.86
CA GLN A 332 -14.54 -26.28 9.84
C GLN A 332 -14.66 -26.89 11.24
N GLN A 333 -14.02 -26.29 12.23
CA GLN A 333 -14.10 -26.78 13.63
C GLN A 333 -15.54 -26.77 14.17
N ALA A 334 -16.32 -25.75 13.83
CA ALA A 334 -17.72 -25.70 14.25
C ALA A 334 -18.54 -26.84 13.65
N ARG A 335 -18.30 -27.22 12.38
CA ARG A 335 -18.96 -28.37 11.74
C ARG A 335 -18.54 -29.70 12.37
N ASP A 336 -17.24 -29.87 12.60
CA ASP A 336 -16.70 -31.09 13.19
C ASP A 336 -17.26 -31.31 14.62
N ASN A 337 -17.36 -30.26 15.42
CA ASN A 337 -17.98 -30.30 16.74
C ASN A 337 -19.49 -30.62 16.69
N SER A 338 -20.22 -30.14 15.68
CA SER A 338 -21.64 -30.42 15.52
C SER A 338 -21.92 -31.89 15.15
N VAL A 339 -21.05 -32.51 14.32
CA VAL A 339 -21.14 -33.93 13.95
C VAL A 339 -20.84 -34.83 15.15
N GLN A 340 -19.79 -34.53 15.93
CA GLN A 340 -19.45 -35.31 17.11
C GLN A 340 -20.52 -35.29 18.23
N ASN A 341 -21.25 -34.18 18.34
CA ASN A 341 -22.38 -34.09 19.28
C ASN A 341 -23.63 -34.82 18.81
N SER A 342 -23.84 -34.98 17.50
CA SER A 342 -24.96 -35.76 16.94
C SER A 342 -24.72 -37.25 16.98
N GLU A 343 -23.48 -37.72 17.07
CA GLU A 343 -23.15 -39.17 17.24
C GLU A 343 -23.18 -39.64 18.71
N LYS A 344 -23.34 -38.74 19.66
CA LYS A 344 -23.40 -39.04 21.09
C LYS A 344 -24.82 -39.03 21.67
N VAL A 345 -25.83 -38.74 20.88
CA VAL A 345 -27.27 -38.79 21.21
C VAL A 345 -27.91 -40.00 20.55
#